data_cbccb4c6df8301d5881316352400dbc7
#
_entry.id   cbccb4c6df8301d5881316352400dbc7
#
_cell.length_a   1.000
_cell.length_b   1.000
_cell.length_c   1.000
_cell.angle_alpha   90.00
_cell.angle_beta   90.00
_cell.angle_gamma   90.00
#
_symmetry.space_group_name_H-M   'P 1'
#
loop_
_entity.id
_entity.type
_entity.pdbx_description
1 polymer ?
#
loop_
_entity_poly.entity_id
_entity_poly.type
_entity_poly.pdbx_seq_one_letter_code
_entity_poly.pdbx_strand_id
1 'polypeptide(L)'
;MERNREIYKVTLVGGAVNVILLLFKFVAGIVGHSAAMVADAVHSLSDFVTDIIVLVFVHISGKPQDKSHDYGHGKYETLAMTLIGVALLTVAIGILYSGATKIVAWLGGVQLEAPGMLALWAALLSVVLKEGVYRYSMREARKLQSQAVESNAWHHRSDALSSIGTAIGIGGAIFLGQRWTVLDPIASVVVGLFIIKVAIFLLRDGIGDLMEQSLPDEVEAEILQVAASVDGVCEPHDLRTRRIGNHYAIELHILMDGNITLCEAHDKASEVEDLLRQHYGNDTHIAVHVEPK
;
A
#
# COMPACT_ATOMS: atom_id res chain seq x y z
N MET A 1 -23.08 -15.19 8.09
CA MET A 1 -23.57 -13.78 8.21
C MET A 1 -23.06 -13.07 9.47
N GLU A 2 -23.10 -13.69 10.66
CA GLU A 2 -22.60 -13.06 11.91
C GLU A 2 -21.10 -12.71 11.88
N ARG A 3 -20.23 -13.61 11.37
CA ARG A 3 -18.78 -13.35 11.26
C ARG A 3 -18.46 -12.09 10.45
N ASN A 4 -19.09 -11.90 9.30
CA ASN A 4 -18.88 -10.71 8.47
C ASN A 4 -19.37 -9.43 9.17
N ARG A 5 -20.49 -9.49 9.88
CA ARG A 5 -20.99 -8.38 10.65
C ARG A 5 -20.03 -7.93 11.76
N GLU A 6 -19.41 -8.87 12.46
CA GLU A 6 -18.40 -8.56 13.48
C GLU A 6 -17.10 -8.01 12.87
N ILE A 7 -16.66 -8.52 11.72
CA ILE A 7 -15.52 -7.94 10.97
C ILE A 7 -15.80 -6.48 10.62
N TYR A 8 -16.98 -6.17 10.03
CA TYR A 8 -17.35 -4.80 9.70
C TYR A 8 -17.40 -3.89 10.93
N LYS A 9 -17.92 -4.37 12.05
CA LYS A 9 -17.99 -3.61 13.30
C LYS A 9 -16.60 -3.26 13.84
N VAL A 10 -15.66 -4.20 13.86
CA VAL A 10 -14.28 -3.96 14.29
C VAL A 10 -13.61 -2.92 13.40
N THR A 11 -13.76 -3.04 12.08
CA THR A 11 -13.19 -2.11 11.10
C THR A 11 -13.80 -0.71 11.24
N LEU A 12 -15.11 -0.60 11.44
CA LEU A 12 -15.79 0.70 11.65
C LEU A 12 -15.33 1.38 12.93
N VAL A 13 -15.14 0.62 14.03
CA VAL A 13 -14.61 1.18 15.28
C VAL A 13 -13.21 1.74 15.08
N GLY A 14 -12.32 0.99 14.43
CA GLY A 14 -10.97 1.46 14.09
C GLY A 14 -10.99 2.72 13.22
N GLY A 15 -11.80 2.71 12.16
CA GLY A 15 -11.97 3.85 11.25
C GLY A 15 -12.51 5.10 11.94
N ALA A 16 -13.53 4.96 12.82
CA ALA A 16 -14.07 6.09 13.57
C ALA A 16 -13.02 6.71 14.50
N VAL A 17 -12.22 5.89 15.20
CA VAL A 17 -11.14 6.38 16.05
C VAL A 17 -10.08 7.10 15.21
N ASN A 18 -9.73 6.58 14.03
CA ASN A 18 -8.76 7.22 13.13
C ASN A 18 -9.25 8.59 12.64
N VAL A 19 -10.52 8.74 12.27
CA VAL A 19 -11.09 10.03 11.84
C VAL A 19 -11.08 11.06 13.00
N ILE A 20 -11.47 10.63 14.19
CA ILE A 20 -11.45 11.50 15.37
C ILE A 20 -10.03 11.96 15.69
N LEU A 21 -9.07 11.02 15.69
CA LEU A 21 -7.67 11.32 15.93
C LEU A 21 -7.09 12.23 14.86
N LEU A 22 -7.42 12.02 13.58
CA LEU A 22 -6.99 12.85 12.47
C LEU A 22 -7.39 14.32 12.68
N LEU A 23 -8.65 14.57 12.95
CA LEU A 23 -9.15 15.93 13.21
C LEU A 23 -8.49 16.56 14.42
N PHE A 24 -8.34 15.80 15.51
CA PHE A 24 -7.70 16.28 16.72
C PHE A 24 -6.21 16.60 16.52
N LYS A 25 -5.48 15.75 15.79
CA LYS A 25 -4.07 15.99 15.44
C LYS A 25 -3.89 17.26 14.61
N PHE A 26 -4.76 17.52 13.62
CA PHE A 26 -4.69 18.73 12.82
C PHE A 26 -4.92 19.98 13.68
N VAL A 27 -5.97 19.98 14.49
CA VAL A 27 -6.26 21.11 15.38
C VAL A 27 -5.08 21.32 16.36
N ALA A 28 -4.61 20.25 16.99
CA ALA A 28 -3.53 20.33 17.97
C ALA A 28 -2.17 20.74 17.33
N GLY A 29 -1.90 20.31 16.10
CA GLY A 29 -0.70 20.67 15.36
C GLY A 29 -0.68 22.15 14.97
N ILE A 30 -1.81 22.67 14.47
CA ILE A 30 -1.94 24.06 14.04
C ILE A 30 -1.96 25.00 15.28
N VAL A 31 -2.86 24.75 16.24
CA VAL A 31 -2.99 25.58 17.44
C VAL A 31 -1.79 25.46 18.38
N GLY A 32 -1.18 24.28 18.43
CA GLY A 32 0.03 24.02 19.20
C GLY A 32 1.34 24.39 18.48
N HIS A 33 1.28 24.97 17.29
CA HIS A 33 2.48 25.38 16.50
C HIS A 33 3.54 24.28 16.34
N SER A 34 3.12 23.00 16.31
CA SER A 34 4.01 21.84 16.19
C SER A 34 4.13 21.35 14.75
N ALA A 35 5.31 21.40 14.17
CA ALA A 35 5.59 20.86 12.85
C ALA A 35 5.50 19.33 12.84
N ALA A 36 5.97 18.66 13.88
CA ALA A 36 5.89 17.22 14.02
C ALA A 36 4.44 16.72 14.11
N MET A 37 3.57 17.42 14.87
CA MET A 37 2.16 17.06 14.98
C MET A 37 1.40 17.28 13.66
N VAL A 38 1.69 18.36 12.93
CA VAL A 38 1.12 18.58 11.59
C VAL A 38 1.56 17.46 10.63
N ALA A 39 2.85 17.09 10.64
CA ALA A 39 3.36 15.99 9.83
C ALA A 39 2.68 14.65 10.15
N ASP A 40 2.48 14.34 11.43
CA ASP A 40 1.77 13.13 11.88
C ASP A 40 0.27 13.17 11.53
N ALA A 41 -0.37 14.34 11.56
CA ALA A 41 -1.73 14.54 11.10
C ALA A 41 -1.87 14.30 9.59
N VAL A 42 -0.93 14.84 8.80
CA VAL A 42 -0.91 14.65 7.35
C VAL A 42 -0.65 13.18 6.98
N HIS A 43 0.23 12.49 7.72
CA HIS A 43 0.41 11.05 7.56
C HIS A 43 -0.91 10.29 7.78
N SER A 44 -1.61 10.57 8.89
CA SER A 44 -2.92 9.95 9.17
C SER A 44 -4.01 10.33 8.15
N LEU A 45 -3.97 11.54 7.56
CA LEU A 45 -4.85 11.92 6.46
C LEU A 45 -4.55 11.11 5.19
N SER A 46 -3.28 10.90 4.91
CA SER A 46 -2.83 10.11 3.77
C SER A 46 -3.37 8.68 3.82
N ASP A 47 -3.27 8.03 4.99
CA ASP A 47 -3.80 6.70 5.21
C ASP A 47 -5.31 6.66 4.96
N PHE A 48 -6.05 7.64 5.51
CA PHE A 48 -7.50 7.74 5.32
C PHE A 48 -7.91 7.97 3.85
N VAL A 49 -7.19 8.85 3.15
CA VAL A 49 -7.43 9.11 1.71
C VAL A 49 -7.09 7.87 0.88
N THR A 50 -6.00 7.18 1.22
CA THR A 50 -5.61 5.91 0.60
C THR A 50 -6.72 4.87 0.75
N ASP A 51 -7.26 4.70 1.95
CA ASP A 51 -8.35 3.75 2.21
C ASP A 51 -9.59 4.05 1.35
N ILE A 52 -9.98 5.32 1.23
CA ILE A 52 -11.12 5.74 0.39
C ILE A 52 -10.83 5.45 -1.10
N ILE A 53 -9.64 5.81 -1.57
CA ILE A 53 -9.26 5.60 -2.97
C ILE A 53 -9.25 4.10 -3.28
N VAL A 54 -8.66 3.28 -2.41
CA VAL A 54 -8.67 1.81 -2.55
C VAL A 54 -10.11 1.29 -2.66
N LEU A 55 -10.99 1.69 -1.75
CA LEU A 55 -12.40 1.24 -1.77
C LEU A 55 -13.12 1.61 -3.08
N VAL A 56 -12.94 2.84 -3.57
CA VAL A 56 -13.56 3.31 -4.82
C VAL A 56 -13.00 2.57 -6.03
N PHE A 57 -11.68 2.47 -6.12
CA PHE A 57 -11.03 1.88 -7.28
C PHE A 57 -11.10 0.35 -7.31
N VAL A 58 -11.11 -0.32 -6.15
CA VAL A 58 -11.38 -1.77 -6.06
C VAL A 58 -12.79 -2.08 -6.56
N HIS A 59 -13.77 -1.20 -6.28
CA HIS A 59 -15.12 -1.37 -6.84
C HIS A 59 -15.12 -1.22 -8.38
N ILE A 60 -14.34 -0.31 -8.93
CA ILE A 60 -14.24 -0.09 -10.39
C ILE A 60 -13.42 -1.23 -11.03
N SER A 61 -12.30 -1.60 -10.43
CA SER A 61 -11.39 -2.64 -10.96
C SER A 61 -12.04 -4.02 -11.02
N GLY A 62 -13.00 -4.30 -10.12
CA GLY A 62 -13.78 -5.54 -10.12
C GLY A 62 -14.83 -5.65 -11.23
N LYS A 63 -14.98 -4.63 -12.10
CA LYS A 63 -15.87 -4.73 -13.25
C LYS A 63 -15.28 -5.66 -14.31
N PRO A 64 -16.08 -6.58 -14.88
CA PRO A 64 -15.62 -7.47 -15.94
C PRO A 64 -15.26 -6.69 -17.22
N GLN A 65 -14.73 -7.40 -18.18
CA GLN A 65 -14.49 -6.92 -19.53
C GLN A 65 -15.76 -6.35 -20.15
N ASP A 66 -15.61 -5.24 -20.87
CA ASP A 66 -16.66 -4.58 -21.64
C ASP A 66 -16.12 -4.12 -23.00
N LYS A 67 -16.98 -3.50 -23.82
CA LYS A 67 -16.62 -3.02 -25.18
C LYS A 67 -15.52 -1.96 -25.20
N SER A 68 -15.23 -1.32 -24.08
CA SER A 68 -14.21 -0.27 -23.96
C SER A 68 -12.93 -0.76 -23.33
N HIS A 69 -12.99 -1.88 -22.59
CA HIS A 69 -11.87 -2.48 -21.85
C HIS A 69 -11.87 -4.00 -22.02
N ASP A 70 -11.26 -4.48 -23.10
CA ASP A 70 -11.20 -5.91 -23.45
C ASP A 70 -10.45 -6.75 -22.41
N TYR A 71 -9.52 -6.16 -21.66
CA TYR A 71 -8.79 -6.81 -20.55
C TYR A 71 -9.40 -6.53 -19.17
N GLY A 72 -10.64 -5.97 -19.14
CA GLY A 72 -11.28 -5.58 -17.89
C GLY A 72 -10.74 -4.27 -17.30
N HIS A 73 -11.11 -3.99 -16.06
CA HIS A 73 -10.83 -2.70 -15.40
C HIS A 73 -9.73 -2.81 -14.33
N GLY A 74 -8.99 -3.92 -14.25
CA GLY A 74 -7.99 -4.17 -13.21
C GLY A 74 -6.95 -3.05 -13.05
N LYS A 75 -6.49 -2.43 -14.13
CA LYS A 75 -5.50 -1.34 -14.10
C LYS A 75 -5.98 -0.05 -13.41
N TYR A 76 -7.27 0.10 -13.14
CA TYR A 76 -7.74 1.22 -12.31
C TYR A 76 -7.18 1.17 -10.90
N GLU A 77 -6.96 -0.02 -10.33
CA GLU A 77 -6.31 -0.18 -9.03
C GLU A 77 -4.84 0.30 -9.07
N THR A 78 -4.10 -0.07 -10.10
CA THR A 78 -2.72 0.40 -10.33
C THR A 78 -2.66 1.92 -10.51
N LEU A 79 -3.60 2.50 -11.27
CA LEU A 79 -3.70 3.95 -11.44
C LEU A 79 -3.97 4.65 -10.10
N ALA A 80 -4.88 4.11 -9.28
CA ALA A 80 -5.15 4.64 -7.94
C ALA A 80 -3.90 4.67 -7.07
N MET A 81 -3.17 3.55 -7.01
CA MET A 81 -1.93 3.43 -6.26
C MET A 81 -0.89 4.48 -6.71
N THR A 82 -0.75 4.68 -8.02
CA THR A 82 0.14 5.69 -8.59
C THR A 82 -0.25 7.11 -8.18
N LEU A 83 -1.55 7.45 -8.27
CA LEU A 83 -2.06 8.78 -7.88
C LEU A 83 -1.85 9.06 -6.39
N ILE A 84 -2.08 8.05 -5.53
CA ILE A 84 -1.77 8.12 -4.10
C ILE A 84 -0.29 8.40 -3.89
N GLY A 85 0.58 7.65 -4.57
CA GLY A 85 2.04 7.84 -4.49
C GLY A 85 2.46 9.26 -4.86
N VAL A 86 1.90 9.86 -5.93
CA VAL A 86 2.17 11.27 -6.32
C VAL A 86 1.70 12.24 -5.24
N ALA A 87 0.49 12.07 -4.72
CA ALA A 87 -0.05 12.94 -3.69
C ALA A 87 0.80 12.89 -2.40
N LEU A 88 1.16 11.68 -1.94
CA LEU A 88 2.03 11.47 -0.79
C LEU A 88 3.41 12.11 -0.97
N LEU A 89 4.02 11.94 -2.13
CA LEU A 89 5.32 12.52 -2.44
C LEU A 89 5.27 14.05 -2.37
N THR A 90 4.24 14.65 -2.97
CA THR A 90 4.06 16.12 -2.97
C THR A 90 3.95 16.66 -1.54
N VAL A 91 3.13 16.01 -0.71
CA VAL A 91 2.93 16.41 0.68
C VAL A 91 4.22 16.22 1.50
N ALA A 92 4.90 15.09 1.34
CA ALA A 92 6.12 14.78 2.05
C ALA A 92 7.26 15.78 1.73
N ILE A 93 7.38 16.20 0.47
CA ILE A 93 8.32 17.26 0.06
C ILE A 93 7.98 18.57 0.79
N GLY A 94 6.71 18.94 0.89
CA GLY A 94 6.26 20.11 1.64
C GLY A 94 6.63 20.05 3.12
N ILE A 95 6.45 18.90 3.77
CA ILE A 95 6.83 18.65 5.16
C ILE A 95 8.34 18.79 5.33
N LEU A 96 9.13 18.16 4.46
CA LEU A 96 10.59 18.24 4.50
C LEU A 96 11.09 19.67 4.30
N TYR A 97 10.53 20.39 3.34
CA TYR A 97 10.89 21.79 3.10
C TYR A 97 10.60 22.65 4.33
N SER A 98 9.42 22.52 4.92
CA SER A 98 9.05 23.25 6.14
C SER A 98 9.94 22.90 7.33
N GLY A 99 10.21 21.61 7.55
CA GLY A 99 11.09 21.16 8.63
C GLY A 99 12.54 21.64 8.42
N ALA A 100 13.07 21.49 7.21
CA ALA A 100 14.44 21.91 6.88
C ALA A 100 14.62 23.42 7.03
N THR A 101 13.69 24.25 6.56
CA THR A 101 13.77 25.72 6.71
C THR A 101 13.76 26.13 8.18
N LYS A 102 12.98 25.51 9.05
CA LYS A 102 13.00 25.75 10.49
C LYS A 102 14.33 25.35 11.12
N ILE A 103 14.92 24.21 10.75
CA ILE A 103 16.23 23.76 11.23
C ILE A 103 17.32 24.72 10.81
N VAL A 104 17.34 25.15 9.54
CA VAL A 104 18.31 26.12 9.03
C VAL A 104 18.19 27.49 9.76
N ALA A 105 16.96 27.97 9.97
CA ALA A 105 16.71 29.19 10.73
C ALA A 105 17.27 29.09 12.17
N TRP A 106 17.04 27.94 12.83
CA TRP A 106 17.57 27.67 14.16
C TRP A 106 19.12 27.66 14.18
N LEU A 107 19.76 27.03 13.19
CA LEU A 107 21.21 27.05 13.02
C LEU A 107 21.74 28.48 12.78
N GLY A 108 20.95 29.34 12.12
CA GLY A 108 21.23 30.77 11.93
C GLY A 108 21.01 31.64 13.18
N GLY A 109 20.65 31.03 14.32
CA GLY A 109 20.45 31.74 15.59
C GLY A 109 19.00 32.22 15.81
N VAL A 110 18.06 31.89 14.92
CA VAL A 110 16.66 32.23 15.12
C VAL A 110 16.07 31.32 16.22
N GLN A 111 15.45 31.93 17.20
CA GLN A 111 14.73 31.18 18.23
C GLN A 111 13.40 30.67 17.68
N LEU A 112 13.22 29.34 17.66
CA LEU A 112 11.96 28.71 17.29
C LEU A 112 11.00 28.79 18.49
N GLU A 113 9.73 28.97 18.20
CA GLU A 113 8.66 28.81 19.21
C GLU A 113 8.59 27.36 19.68
N ALA A 114 8.49 27.17 20.99
CA ALA A 114 8.26 25.84 21.54
C ALA A 114 6.84 25.37 21.19
N PRO A 115 6.67 24.09 20.79
CA PRO A 115 5.35 23.57 20.55
C PRO A 115 4.49 23.62 21.80
N GLY A 116 3.20 23.83 21.62
CA GLY A 116 2.24 23.90 22.74
C GLY A 116 1.96 22.53 23.35
N MET A 117 1.64 22.52 24.64
CA MET A 117 1.26 21.29 25.37
C MET A 117 0.09 20.55 24.72
N LEU A 118 -0.80 21.22 23.98
CA LEU A 118 -1.90 20.60 23.24
C LEU A 118 -1.39 19.60 22.21
N ALA A 119 -0.31 19.92 21.50
CA ALA A 119 0.30 19.01 20.53
C ALA A 119 0.87 17.75 21.21
N LEU A 120 1.51 17.91 22.37
CA LEU A 120 2.01 16.76 23.14
C LEU A 120 0.87 15.86 23.64
N TRP A 121 -0.21 16.45 24.19
CA TRP A 121 -1.36 15.68 24.60
C TRP A 121 -2.03 14.94 23.43
N ALA A 122 -2.09 15.55 22.26
CA ALA A 122 -2.62 14.91 21.07
C ALA A 122 -1.74 13.71 20.62
N ALA A 123 -0.41 13.84 20.68
CA ALA A 123 0.51 12.77 20.39
C ALA A 123 0.34 11.59 21.35
N LEU A 124 0.34 11.87 22.65
CA LEU A 124 0.17 10.84 23.69
C LEU A 124 -1.19 10.13 23.59
N LEU A 125 -2.28 10.90 23.39
CA LEU A 125 -3.61 10.36 23.20
C LEU A 125 -3.67 9.48 21.95
N SER A 126 -3.02 9.89 20.85
CA SER A 126 -2.92 9.10 19.62
C SER A 126 -2.26 7.76 19.88
N VAL A 127 -1.14 7.72 20.59
CA VAL A 127 -0.44 6.47 20.95
C VAL A 127 -1.36 5.56 21.76
N VAL A 128 -2.01 6.10 22.81
CA VAL A 128 -2.89 5.31 23.70
C VAL A 128 -4.08 4.74 22.94
N LEU A 129 -4.76 5.57 22.14
CA LEU A 129 -5.95 5.13 21.41
C LEU A 129 -5.60 4.13 20.30
N LYS A 130 -4.52 4.36 19.54
CA LYS A 130 -4.09 3.44 18.49
C LYS A 130 -3.62 2.09 19.07
N GLU A 131 -2.90 2.09 20.20
CA GLU A 131 -2.55 0.84 20.90
C GLU A 131 -3.82 0.14 21.45
N GLY A 132 -4.80 0.90 21.92
CA GLY A 132 -6.11 0.37 22.34
C GLY A 132 -6.85 -0.30 21.18
N VAL A 133 -6.93 0.37 20.04
CA VAL A 133 -7.54 -0.19 18.80
C VAL A 133 -6.79 -1.42 18.34
N TYR A 134 -5.44 -1.40 18.33
CA TYR A 134 -4.63 -2.57 18.02
C TYR A 134 -5.01 -3.77 18.89
N ARG A 135 -5.04 -3.59 20.22
CA ARG A 135 -5.36 -4.70 21.15
C ARG A 135 -6.78 -5.21 20.97
N TYR A 136 -7.72 -4.32 20.75
CA TYR A 136 -9.11 -4.68 20.46
C TYR A 136 -9.21 -5.46 19.15
N SER A 137 -8.70 -4.91 18.04
CA SER A 137 -8.74 -5.55 16.73
C SER A 137 -8.00 -6.88 16.70
N MET A 138 -6.83 -6.98 17.34
CA MET A 138 -6.06 -8.23 17.42
C MET A 138 -6.81 -9.33 18.20
N ARG A 139 -7.51 -8.94 19.28
CA ARG A 139 -8.33 -9.90 20.04
C ARG A 139 -9.48 -10.44 19.19
N GLU A 140 -10.18 -9.57 18.48
CA GLU A 140 -11.28 -9.97 17.60
C GLU A 140 -10.79 -10.72 16.36
N ALA A 141 -9.63 -10.35 15.78
CA ALA A 141 -9.00 -11.07 14.68
C ALA A 141 -8.75 -12.55 15.00
N ARG A 142 -8.21 -12.81 16.20
CA ARG A 142 -7.97 -14.17 16.67
C ARG A 142 -9.25 -14.96 16.89
N LYS A 143 -10.31 -14.33 17.42
CA LYS A 143 -11.63 -14.99 17.59
C LYS A 143 -12.28 -15.32 16.25
N LEU A 144 -12.18 -14.39 15.30
CA LEU A 144 -12.80 -14.50 13.97
C LEU A 144 -11.93 -15.27 12.96
N GLN A 145 -10.68 -15.62 13.35
CA GLN A 145 -9.67 -16.22 12.46
C GLN A 145 -9.55 -15.45 11.13
N SER A 146 -9.48 -14.10 11.22
CA SER A 146 -9.47 -13.21 10.07
C SER A 146 -8.10 -12.55 9.90
N GLN A 147 -7.34 -12.98 8.89
CA GLN A 147 -6.06 -12.39 8.53
C GLN A 147 -6.18 -10.90 8.14
N ALA A 148 -7.30 -10.51 7.52
CA ALA A 148 -7.55 -9.11 7.15
C ALA A 148 -7.66 -8.21 8.39
N VAL A 149 -8.41 -8.64 9.43
CA VAL A 149 -8.52 -7.89 10.70
C VAL A 149 -7.19 -7.88 11.45
N GLU A 150 -6.43 -8.97 11.39
CA GLU A 150 -5.10 -9.05 11.98
C GLU A 150 -4.11 -8.09 11.31
N SER A 151 -4.06 -8.06 9.99
CA SER A 151 -3.24 -7.12 9.21
C SER A 151 -3.58 -5.66 9.55
N ASN A 152 -4.87 -5.33 9.60
CA ASN A 152 -5.34 -3.99 9.98
C ASN A 152 -4.97 -3.63 11.44
N ALA A 153 -5.00 -4.61 12.35
CA ALA A 153 -4.51 -4.39 13.73
C ALA A 153 -3.03 -4.03 13.74
N TRP A 154 -2.17 -4.75 13.01
CA TRP A 154 -0.75 -4.43 12.91
C TRP A 154 -0.49 -3.06 12.29
N HIS A 155 -1.31 -2.62 11.32
CA HIS A 155 -1.25 -1.26 10.78
C HIS A 155 -1.47 -0.21 11.88
N HIS A 156 -2.52 -0.33 12.69
CA HIS A 156 -2.75 0.58 13.83
C HIS A 156 -1.57 0.61 14.81
N ARG A 157 -0.89 -0.51 15.03
CA ARG A 157 0.29 -0.55 15.89
C ARG A 157 1.50 0.15 15.28
N SER A 158 1.71 -0.01 13.98
CA SER A 158 2.76 0.72 13.24
C SER A 158 2.57 2.23 13.36
N ASP A 159 1.34 2.69 13.22
CA ASP A 159 0.98 4.09 13.38
C ASP A 159 1.17 4.59 14.82
N ALA A 160 0.87 3.74 15.82
CA ALA A 160 1.15 4.09 17.21
C ALA A 160 2.66 4.31 17.44
N LEU A 161 3.51 3.46 16.84
CA LEU A 161 4.97 3.60 16.93
C LEU A 161 5.46 4.88 16.27
N SER A 162 4.91 5.28 15.12
CA SER A 162 5.26 6.56 14.47
C SER A 162 4.86 7.76 15.34
N SER A 163 3.68 7.71 15.96
CA SER A 163 3.20 8.76 16.90
C SER A 163 4.06 8.84 18.18
N ILE A 164 4.73 7.76 18.61
CA ILE A 164 5.72 7.80 19.69
C ILE A 164 6.91 8.68 19.31
N GLY A 165 7.44 8.52 18.10
CA GLY A 165 8.52 9.38 17.58
C GLY A 165 8.15 10.86 17.60
N THR A 166 6.93 11.18 17.15
CA THR A 166 6.34 12.53 17.21
C THR A 166 6.24 13.04 18.65
N ALA A 167 5.73 12.22 19.58
CA ALA A 167 5.61 12.59 20.99
C ALA A 167 6.99 12.87 21.65
N ILE A 168 8.01 12.08 21.31
CA ILE A 168 9.38 12.31 21.81
C ILE A 168 9.93 13.64 21.27
N GLY A 169 9.75 13.95 19.98
CA GLY A 169 10.20 15.19 19.37
C GLY A 169 9.54 16.41 20.01
N ILE A 170 8.21 16.39 20.14
CA ILE A 170 7.43 17.47 20.78
C ILE A 170 7.79 17.60 22.27
N GLY A 171 7.81 16.48 23.01
CA GLY A 171 8.13 16.47 24.43
C GLY A 171 9.56 16.99 24.69
N GLY A 172 10.53 16.57 23.90
CA GLY A 172 11.89 17.09 23.97
C GLY A 172 11.95 18.60 23.70
N ALA A 173 11.24 19.09 22.69
CA ALA A 173 11.16 20.51 22.38
C ALA A 173 10.52 21.34 23.51
N ILE A 174 9.57 20.78 24.25
CA ILE A 174 8.90 21.47 25.39
C ILE A 174 9.77 21.43 26.67
N PHE A 175 10.24 20.26 27.06
CA PHE A 175 10.82 20.06 28.40
C PHE A 175 12.31 20.30 28.52
N LEU A 176 13.08 20.24 27.42
CA LEU A 176 14.54 20.44 27.44
C LEU A 176 14.95 21.90 27.28
N GLY A 177 14.00 22.81 27.10
CA GLY A 177 14.21 24.26 27.01
C GLY A 177 14.50 24.76 25.59
N GLN A 178 14.67 26.08 25.47
CA GLN A 178 14.69 26.83 24.21
C GLN A 178 15.72 26.33 23.18
N ARG A 179 16.83 25.76 23.60
CA ARG A 179 17.87 25.22 22.69
C ARG A 179 17.38 23.92 21.99
N TRP A 180 16.40 23.25 22.55
CA TRP A 180 15.92 21.96 22.08
C TRP A 180 14.60 22.05 21.29
N THR A 181 14.09 23.26 21.06
CA THR A 181 12.89 23.46 20.22
C THR A 181 13.06 22.93 18.81
N VAL A 182 14.29 22.76 18.33
CA VAL A 182 14.63 22.13 17.06
C VAL A 182 14.21 20.64 16.96
N LEU A 183 13.96 19.97 18.07
CA LEU A 183 13.52 18.57 18.07
C LEU A 183 12.15 18.37 17.40
N ASP A 184 11.25 19.34 17.49
CA ASP A 184 9.96 19.30 16.79
C ASP A 184 10.14 19.30 15.24
N PRO A 185 10.85 20.26 14.60
CA PRO A 185 11.09 20.18 13.16
C PRO A 185 11.98 18.98 12.75
N ILE A 186 12.88 18.50 13.61
CA ILE A 186 13.62 17.25 13.33
C ILE A 186 12.68 16.06 13.27
N ALA A 187 11.77 15.92 14.23
CA ALA A 187 10.76 14.87 14.22
C ALA A 187 9.86 14.97 12.97
N SER A 188 9.47 16.19 12.57
CA SER A 188 8.74 16.44 11.33
C SER A 188 9.51 15.95 10.09
N VAL A 189 10.82 16.22 9.99
CA VAL A 189 11.67 15.73 8.89
C VAL A 189 11.74 14.21 8.87
N VAL A 190 11.90 13.57 10.04
CA VAL A 190 11.91 12.09 10.14
C VAL A 190 10.60 11.51 9.63
N VAL A 191 9.45 12.03 10.06
CA VAL A 191 8.13 11.60 9.55
C VAL A 191 8.03 11.82 8.04
N GLY A 192 8.46 12.99 7.53
CA GLY A 192 8.47 13.28 6.10
C GLY A 192 9.30 12.28 5.28
N LEU A 193 10.47 11.86 5.79
CA LEU A 193 11.29 10.83 5.15
C LEU A 193 10.60 9.46 5.10
N PHE A 194 9.87 9.09 6.15
CA PHE A 194 9.05 7.87 6.13
C PHE A 194 7.96 7.93 5.06
N ILE A 195 7.26 9.07 4.95
CA ILE A 195 6.22 9.26 3.93
C ILE A 195 6.84 9.19 2.52
N ILE A 196 8.01 9.81 2.29
CA ILE A 196 8.74 9.70 1.01
C ILE A 196 9.05 8.25 0.66
N LYS A 197 9.56 7.47 1.62
CA LYS A 197 9.86 6.05 1.38
C LYS A 197 8.61 5.29 0.90
N VAL A 198 7.47 5.49 1.56
CA VAL A 198 6.19 4.87 1.16
C VAL A 198 5.74 5.36 -0.21
N ALA A 199 5.82 6.67 -0.46
CA ALA A 199 5.44 7.26 -1.75
C ALA A 199 6.29 6.71 -2.91
N ILE A 200 7.60 6.60 -2.73
CA ILE A 200 8.50 6.05 -3.76
C ILE A 200 8.18 4.58 -4.02
N PHE A 201 7.89 3.79 -2.98
CA PHE A 201 7.51 2.38 -3.12
C PHE A 201 6.23 2.25 -3.96
N LEU A 202 5.16 3.00 -3.61
CA LEU A 202 3.90 2.98 -4.35
C LEU A 202 4.07 3.46 -5.80
N LEU A 203 4.89 4.49 -6.02
CA LEU A 203 5.15 5.02 -7.36
C LEU A 203 5.95 4.04 -8.22
N ARG A 204 6.97 3.40 -7.65
CA ARG A 204 7.78 2.43 -8.37
C ARG A 204 6.94 1.26 -8.85
N ASP A 205 6.15 0.67 -7.96
CA ASP A 205 5.31 -0.49 -8.28
C ASP A 205 4.18 -0.07 -9.23
N GLY A 206 3.49 1.05 -8.95
CA GLY A 206 2.40 1.53 -9.79
C GLY A 206 2.86 1.93 -11.20
N ILE A 207 3.97 2.65 -11.34
CA ILE A 207 4.53 3.00 -12.65
C ILE A 207 5.03 1.75 -13.36
N GLY A 208 5.71 0.83 -12.67
CA GLY A 208 6.15 -0.44 -13.23
C GLY A 208 4.99 -1.20 -13.87
N ASP A 209 3.92 -1.41 -13.12
CA ASP A 209 2.72 -2.11 -13.60
C ASP A 209 2.03 -1.37 -14.76
N LEU A 210 1.98 -0.01 -14.75
CA LEU A 210 1.43 0.78 -15.86
C LEU A 210 2.29 0.69 -17.12
N MET A 211 3.61 0.52 -16.96
CA MET A 211 4.58 0.38 -18.04
C MET A 211 4.77 -1.07 -18.48
N GLU A 212 3.85 -1.96 -18.11
CA GLU A 212 3.88 -3.38 -18.52
C GLU A 212 5.13 -4.13 -18.02
N GLN A 213 5.60 -3.81 -16.78
CA GLN A 213 6.73 -4.52 -16.18
C GLN A 213 6.40 -6.01 -16.04
N SER A 214 7.38 -6.88 -16.36
CA SER A 214 7.29 -8.33 -16.18
C SER A 214 7.12 -8.71 -14.69
N LEU A 215 6.59 -9.89 -14.46
CA LEU A 215 6.54 -10.48 -13.12
C LEU A 215 7.96 -10.81 -12.62
N PRO A 216 8.13 -11.03 -11.30
CA PRO A 216 9.43 -11.45 -10.75
C PRO A 216 9.94 -12.73 -11.37
N ASP A 217 11.26 -12.85 -11.54
CA ASP A 217 11.94 -13.98 -12.16
C ASP A 217 11.51 -15.34 -11.57
N GLU A 218 11.25 -15.38 -10.24
CA GLU A 218 10.80 -16.60 -9.56
C GLU A 218 9.41 -17.04 -10.06
N VAL A 219 8.51 -16.08 -10.30
CA VAL A 219 7.15 -16.35 -10.80
C VAL A 219 7.21 -16.77 -12.27
N GLU A 220 8.04 -16.11 -13.08
CA GLU A 220 8.24 -16.48 -14.48
C GLU A 220 8.81 -17.89 -14.62
N ALA A 221 9.78 -18.24 -13.78
CA ALA A 221 10.34 -19.61 -13.75
C ALA A 221 9.29 -20.66 -13.36
N GLU A 222 8.39 -20.33 -12.41
CA GLU A 222 7.29 -21.22 -12.02
C GLU A 222 6.27 -21.39 -13.16
N ILE A 223 5.92 -20.32 -13.89
CA ILE A 223 5.04 -20.38 -15.07
C ILE A 223 5.61 -21.35 -16.12
N LEU A 224 6.90 -21.23 -16.44
CA LEU A 224 7.55 -22.13 -17.39
C LEU A 224 7.57 -23.58 -16.91
N GLN A 225 7.78 -23.83 -15.63
CA GLN A 225 7.72 -25.17 -15.04
C GLN A 225 6.33 -25.79 -15.12
N VAL A 226 5.28 -25.02 -14.83
CA VAL A 226 3.88 -25.46 -14.94
C VAL A 226 3.57 -25.80 -16.39
N ALA A 227 3.93 -24.94 -17.35
CA ALA A 227 3.71 -25.21 -18.77
C ALA A 227 4.47 -26.47 -19.25
N ALA A 228 5.73 -26.66 -18.82
CA ALA A 228 6.51 -27.82 -19.15
C ALA A 228 6.02 -29.13 -18.52
N SER A 229 5.16 -29.08 -17.52
CA SER A 229 4.62 -30.27 -16.85
C SER A 229 3.55 -31.00 -17.67
N VAL A 230 2.99 -30.37 -18.71
CA VAL A 230 1.99 -30.97 -19.58
C VAL A 230 2.66 -31.92 -20.57
N ASP A 231 2.16 -33.15 -20.63
CA ASP A 231 2.70 -34.18 -21.51
C ASP A 231 2.59 -33.78 -22.99
N GLY A 232 3.68 -33.90 -23.73
CA GLY A 232 3.79 -33.49 -25.13
C GLY A 232 4.18 -32.02 -25.34
N VAL A 233 4.25 -31.20 -24.28
CA VAL A 233 4.79 -29.83 -24.34
C VAL A 233 6.28 -29.86 -24.18
N CYS A 234 6.98 -29.21 -25.10
CA CYS A 234 8.43 -29.05 -25.08
C CYS A 234 8.82 -27.58 -25.05
N GLU A 235 9.93 -27.30 -24.39
CA GLU A 235 10.65 -26.02 -24.44
C GLU A 235 9.74 -24.78 -24.39
N PRO A 236 8.98 -24.55 -23.31
CA PRO A 236 8.24 -23.30 -23.16
C PRO A 236 9.21 -22.10 -23.22
N HIS A 237 8.92 -21.12 -24.08
CA HIS A 237 9.81 -19.97 -24.35
C HIS A 237 9.02 -18.72 -24.73
N ASP A 238 9.71 -17.62 -25.06
CA ASP A 238 9.12 -16.32 -25.39
C ASP A 238 8.04 -15.86 -24.40
N LEU A 239 8.26 -16.17 -23.11
CA LEU A 239 7.35 -15.79 -22.02
C LEU A 239 7.27 -14.27 -21.91
N ARG A 240 6.07 -13.75 -21.93
CA ARG A 240 5.73 -12.35 -21.62
C ARG A 240 4.69 -12.32 -20.53
N THR A 241 4.97 -11.54 -19.53
CA THR A 241 4.09 -11.42 -18.38
C THR A 241 3.82 -9.96 -18.05
N ARG A 242 2.66 -9.68 -17.47
CA ARG A 242 2.35 -8.39 -16.87
C ARG A 242 1.25 -8.53 -15.82
N ARG A 243 1.18 -7.56 -14.95
CA ARG A 243 0.09 -7.48 -13.96
C ARG A 243 -1.07 -6.63 -14.49
N ILE A 244 -2.30 -7.07 -14.24
CA ILE A 244 -3.55 -6.35 -14.52
C ILE A 244 -4.35 -6.26 -13.22
N GLY A 245 -4.01 -5.27 -12.36
CA GLY A 245 -4.58 -5.18 -11.01
C GLY A 245 -4.18 -6.38 -10.14
N ASN A 246 -5.16 -7.17 -9.72
CA ASN A 246 -4.95 -8.33 -8.86
C ASN A 246 -4.74 -9.67 -9.62
N HIS A 247 -4.72 -9.66 -10.95
CA HIS A 247 -4.49 -10.85 -11.79
C HIS A 247 -3.37 -10.59 -12.80
N TYR A 248 -2.99 -11.63 -13.55
CA TYR A 248 -1.89 -11.59 -14.49
C TYR A 248 -2.37 -11.73 -15.93
N ALA A 249 -1.56 -11.23 -16.87
CA ALA A 249 -1.58 -11.65 -18.26
C ALA A 249 -0.29 -12.39 -18.54
N ILE A 250 -0.43 -13.59 -19.13
CA ILE A 250 0.66 -14.53 -19.42
C ILE A 250 0.54 -14.91 -20.90
N GLU A 251 1.57 -14.65 -21.66
CA GLU A 251 1.70 -15.04 -23.06
C GLU A 251 2.98 -15.87 -23.19
N LEU A 252 2.89 -17.08 -23.77
CA LEU A 252 4.05 -17.95 -23.92
C LEU A 252 3.94 -18.81 -25.19
N HIS A 253 5.08 -19.25 -25.69
CA HIS A 253 5.19 -20.19 -26.77
C HIS A 253 5.57 -21.57 -26.23
N ILE A 254 5.07 -22.62 -26.87
CA ILE A 254 5.38 -24.02 -26.57
C ILE A 254 5.65 -24.79 -27.86
N LEU A 255 6.65 -25.67 -27.83
CA LEU A 255 6.94 -26.58 -28.96
C LEU A 255 6.17 -27.88 -28.76
N MET A 256 5.63 -28.41 -29.87
CA MET A 256 4.99 -29.73 -29.93
C MET A 256 5.43 -30.48 -31.19
N ASP A 257 5.23 -31.82 -31.23
CA ASP A 257 5.49 -32.61 -32.42
C ASP A 257 4.66 -32.10 -33.62
N GLY A 258 5.35 -31.71 -34.69
CA GLY A 258 4.71 -31.15 -35.88
C GLY A 258 3.79 -32.13 -36.63
N ASN A 259 3.75 -33.42 -36.24
CA ASN A 259 2.87 -34.44 -36.83
C ASN A 259 1.54 -34.63 -36.11
N ILE A 260 1.31 -33.98 -34.95
CA ILE A 260 0.05 -34.08 -34.26
C ILE A 260 -1.04 -33.27 -34.98
N THR A 261 -2.29 -33.64 -34.75
CA THR A 261 -3.41 -32.90 -35.32
C THR A 261 -3.59 -31.54 -34.64
N LEU A 262 -4.19 -30.57 -35.34
CA LEU A 262 -4.53 -29.28 -34.75
C LEU A 262 -5.42 -29.41 -33.51
N CYS A 263 -6.33 -30.41 -33.47
CA CYS A 263 -7.16 -30.67 -32.31
C CYS A 263 -6.33 -31.11 -31.11
N GLU A 264 -5.41 -32.05 -31.29
CA GLU A 264 -4.52 -32.51 -30.20
C GLU A 264 -3.64 -31.39 -29.70
N ALA A 265 -3.10 -30.55 -30.58
CA ALA A 265 -2.30 -29.38 -30.20
C ALA A 265 -3.13 -28.36 -29.39
N HIS A 266 -4.37 -28.10 -29.83
CA HIS A 266 -5.28 -27.22 -29.12
C HIS A 266 -5.67 -27.75 -27.73
N ASP A 267 -5.96 -29.05 -27.62
CA ASP A 267 -6.28 -29.68 -26.34
C ASP A 267 -5.12 -29.55 -25.35
N LYS A 268 -3.88 -29.71 -25.81
CA LYS A 268 -2.68 -29.53 -24.98
C LYS A 268 -2.45 -28.08 -24.59
N ALA A 269 -2.64 -27.13 -25.50
CA ALA A 269 -2.59 -25.72 -25.18
C ALA A 269 -3.63 -25.33 -24.13
N SER A 270 -4.85 -25.86 -24.26
CA SER A 270 -5.93 -25.66 -23.28
C SER A 270 -5.59 -26.27 -21.90
N GLU A 271 -4.93 -27.44 -21.87
CA GLU A 271 -4.45 -28.05 -20.63
C GLU A 271 -3.41 -27.15 -19.92
N VAL A 272 -2.48 -26.54 -20.65
CA VAL A 272 -1.53 -25.56 -20.12
C VAL A 272 -2.28 -24.34 -19.55
N GLU A 273 -3.24 -23.78 -20.31
CA GLU A 273 -4.05 -22.65 -19.86
C GLU A 273 -4.81 -22.96 -18.58
N ASP A 274 -5.44 -24.14 -18.51
CA ASP A 274 -6.22 -24.54 -17.34
C ASP A 274 -5.35 -24.75 -16.10
N LEU A 275 -4.18 -25.35 -16.24
CA LEU A 275 -3.22 -25.49 -15.14
C LEU A 275 -2.73 -24.13 -14.63
N LEU A 276 -2.38 -23.22 -15.54
CA LEU A 276 -1.98 -21.87 -15.16
C LEU A 276 -3.11 -21.09 -14.50
N ARG A 277 -4.38 -21.22 -14.97
CA ARG A 277 -5.55 -20.62 -14.30
C ARG A 277 -5.80 -21.22 -12.91
N GLN A 278 -5.62 -22.52 -12.74
CA GLN A 278 -5.72 -23.15 -11.42
C GLN A 278 -4.67 -22.61 -10.44
N HIS A 279 -3.48 -22.27 -10.94
CA HIS A 279 -2.37 -21.81 -10.12
C HIS A 279 -2.46 -20.30 -9.79
N TYR A 280 -2.79 -19.46 -10.78
CA TYR A 280 -2.77 -17.99 -10.68
C TYR A 280 -4.15 -17.32 -10.62
N GLY A 281 -5.23 -18.11 -10.67
CA GLY A 281 -6.62 -17.63 -10.58
C GLY A 281 -7.33 -17.59 -11.94
N ASN A 282 -8.67 -17.77 -11.89
CA ASN A 282 -9.51 -17.88 -13.08
C ASN A 282 -9.57 -16.61 -13.94
N ASP A 283 -9.29 -15.45 -13.33
CA ASP A 283 -9.29 -14.15 -14.01
C ASP A 283 -7.96 -13.86 -14.75
N THR A 284 -6.98 -14.77 -14.67
CA THR A 284 -5.70 -14.65 -15.37
C THR A 284 -5.92 -14.79 -16.87
N HIS A 285 -5.47 -13.78 -17.64
CA HIS A 285 -5.47 -13.85 -19.09
C HIS A 285 -4.29 -14.67 -19.56
N ILE A 286 -4.54 -15.75 -20.32
CA ILE A 286 -3.48 -16.64 -20.78
C ILE A 286 -3.63 -16.82 -22.29
N ALA A 287 -2.51 -16.68 -23.01
CA ALA A 287 -2.42 -16.96 -24.44
C ALA A 287 -1.23 -17.88 -24.67
N VAL A 288 -1.50 -19.06 -25.22
CA VAL A 288 -0.50 -20.06 -25.56
C VAL A 288 -0.35 -20.15 -27.08
N HIS A 289 0.84 -19.83 -27.58
CA HIS A 289 1.18 -20.02 -28.99
C HIS A 289 1.88 -21.37 -29.19
N VAL A 290 1.34 -22.18 -30.10
CA VAL A 290 1.90 -23.51 -30.38
C VAL A 290 2.76 -23.45 -31.64
N GLU A 291 3.98 -23.99 -31.55
CA GLU A 291 4.92 -24.07 -32.62
C GLU A 291 5.35 -25.54 -32.89
N PRO A 292 5.60 -25.94 -34.16
CA PRO A 292 6.11 -27.25 -34.45
C PRO A 292 7.59 -27.37 -34.02
N LYS A 293 7.93 -28.51 -33.41
CA LYS A 293 9.28 -28.87 -33.05
C LYS A 293 10.06 -29.37 -34.29
#